data_4196a2d91829cbca8747341a37f84faf
#
_entry.id   4196a2d91829cbca8747341a37f84faf
#
_cell.length_a   1.000
_cell.length_b   1.000
_cell.length_c   1.000
_cell.angle_alpha   90.00
_cell.angle_beta   90.00
_cell.angle_gamma   90.00
#
_symmetry.space_group_name_H-M   'P 1'
#
loop_
_entity.id
_entity.type
_entity.pdbx_description
1 polymer ?
#
loop_
_entity_poly.entity_id
_entity_poly.type
_entity_poly.pdbx_seq_one_letter_code
_entity_poly.pdbx_strand_id
1 'polypeptide(L)'
;MENSQIDNQANKLKHRILLGRGIGILIVLGALVSGILVWHINYQNPRTNDAMVRANIVGIAPEVSGRIVALHVEDNQYVKQGDLLYEIDPRPYQARLDKARAELQLVEKEVDSRRASSGAAELAIERLDHQRAAASAEVSRIEAEDEYLHSYLERLEPLAEKQFVSQDQLKQAQSRYAASRAALADAQAKALSARSAIAEAKSESSRAVSLIAQVGKVNARIEAAKAVVTAAELDVEYCVVRAPFNAYVTNLNIREGEYAKAGMQLFALVDDRHWYAIANFKETYLNSIHPGQEAEVFLVAYPGNRYRGVVTGIGWANSPDNIKQQGVLPEVQRTLNWVILASRFPVRIEIHERDAEHPLRMGMTAFVTVLDRPGQLSEGVPATDKGAGNPQVRQ
;
A
#
# COMPACT_ATOMS: atom_id res chain seq x y z
N MET A 1 107.72 -3.02 29.06
CA MET A 1 106.87 -3.44 27.96
C MET A 1 105.42 -3.87 28.48
N GLU A 2 105.24 -4.03 29.73
CA GLU A 2 104.00 -4.55 30.31
C GLU A 2 102.88 -3.53 30.46
N ASN A 3 103.14 -2.23 30.68
CA ASN A 3 102.14 -1.16 30.84
C ASN A 3 101.40 -0.77 29.52
N SER A 4 101.99 -0.94 28.35
CA SER A 4 101.29 -0.63 27.07
C SER A 4 100.26 -1.63 26.62
N GLN A 5 100.36 -2.88 27.12
CA GLN A 5 99.37 -3.91 26.81
C GLN A 5 98.07 -3.74 27.68
N ILE A 6 98.21 -3.28 28.90
CA ILE A 6 97.04 -3.08 29.82
C ILE A 6 96.18 -1.88 29.35
N ASP A 7 96.81 -0.81 28.87
CA ASP A 7 96.14 0.41 28.34
C ASP A 7 95.34 0.06 27.04
N ASN A 8 95.90 -0.77 26.17
CA ASN A 8 95.24 -1.20 24.93
C ASN A 8 94.04 -2.13 25.14
N GLN A 9 94.08 -2.97 26.18
CA GLN A 9 92.93 -3.78 26.58
C GLN A 9 91.82 -2.93 27.23
N ALA A 10 92.18 -1.97 28.08
CA ALA A 10 91.23 -1.05 28.70
C ALA A 10 90.52 -0.16 27.64
N ASN A 11 91.17 0.31 26.61
CA ASN A 11 90.59 1.07 25.51
C ASN A 11 89.66 0.19 24.63
N LYS A 12 90.06 -1.04 24.33
CA LYS A 12 89.21 -1.99 23.60
C LYS A 12 87.93 -2.31 24.38
N LEU A 13 88.03 -2.45 25.72
CA LEU A 13 86.86 -2.69 26.57
C LEU A 13 85.91 -1.49 26.61
N LYS A 14 86.46 -0.25 26.72
CA LYS A 14 85.69 0.99 26.67
C LYS A 14 84.96 1.17 25.32
N HIS A 15 85.63 0.86 24.19
CA HIS A 15 85.00 0.88 22.87
C HIS A 15 83.91 -0.15 22.71
N ARG A 16 84.08 -1.36 23.23
CA ARG A 16 83.02 -2.42 23.21
C ARG A 16 81.84 -2.01 24.05
N ILE A 17 82.05 -1.41 25.23
CA ILE A 17 80.94 -0.92 26.10
C ILE A 17 80.22 0.27 25.46
N LEU A 18 80.95 1.21 24.81
CA LEU A 18 80.35 2.33 24.08
C LEU A 18 79.57 1.84 22.85
N LEU A 19 80.15 0.88 22.08
CA LEU A 19 79.42 0.28 20.95
C LEU A 19 78.16 -0.47 21.43
N GLY A 20 78.25 -1.26 22.52
CA GLY A 20 77.13 -1.94 23.08
C GLY A 20 76.03 -1.02 23.58
N ARG A 21 76.43 0.13 24.22
CA ARG A 21 75.46 1.19 24.61
C ARG A 21 74.84 1.88 23.38
N GLY A 22 75.60 2.13 22.33
CA GLY A 22 75.10 2.72 21.09
C GLY A 22 74.08 1.84 20.38
N ILE A 23 74.38 0.50 20.28
CA ILE A 23 73.47 -0.48 19.70
C ILE A 23 72.22 -0.62 20.58
N GLY A 24 72.35 -0.66 21.93
CA GLY A 24 71.20 -0.70 22.85
C GLY A 24 70.27 0.50 22.69
N ILE A 25 70.85 1.74 22.59
CA ILE A 25 70.06 2.95 22.34
C ILE A 25 69.35 2.92 20.98
N LEU A 26 70.01 2.38 19.94
CA LEU A 26 69.44 2.28 18.61
C LEU A 26 68.27 1.30 18.55
N ILE A 27 68.36 0.14 19.28
CA ILE A 27 67.27 -0.85 19.42
C ILE A 27 66.09 -0.25 20.18
N VAL A 28 66.34 0.49 21.27
CA VAL A 28 65.29 1.18 22.04
C VAL A 28 64.58 2.25 21.22
N LEU A 29 65.36 3.04 20.46
CA LEU A 29 64.82 4.07 19.53
C LEU A 29 64.02 3.41 18.42
N GLY A 30 64.49 2.33 17.81
CA GLY A 30 63.73 1.55 16.82
C GLY A 30 62.44 0.96 17.35
N ALA A 31 62.48 0.43 18.57
CA ALA A 31 61.26 -0.08 19.25
C ALA A 31 60.26 1.05 19.55
N LEU A 32 60.77 2.23 19.95
CA LEU A 32 59.93 3.41 20.25
C LEU A 32 59.25 3.97 18.99
N VAL A 33 60.02 4.10 17.88
CA VAL A 33 59.52 4.53 16.58
C VAL A 33 58.48 3.50 16.06
N SER A 34 58.79 2.19 16.13
CA SER A 34 57.87 1.13 15.74
C SER A 34 56.59 1.17 16.57
N GLY A 35 56.70 1.39 17.87
CA GLY A 35 55.53 1.51 18.78
C GLY A 35 54.66 2.72 18.43
N ILE A 36 55.26 3.87 18.14
CA ILE A 36 54.51 5.08 17.73
C ILE A 36 53.83 4.83 16.37
N LEU A 37 54.50 4.17 15.43
CA LEU A 37 53.99 3.90 14.09
C LEU A 37 52.81 2.92 14.15
N VAL A 38 52.91 1.84 14.94
CA VAL A 38 51.79 0.91 15.19
C VAL A 38 50.62 1.58 15.89
N TRP A 39 50.93 2.43 16.88
CA TRP A 39 49.86 3.19 17.58
C TRP A 39 49.14 4.16 16.64
N HIS A 40 49.87 4.85 15.75
CA HIS A 40 49.34 5.78 14.78
C HIS A 40 48.44 5.07 13.74
N ILE A 41 48.88 3.92 13.21
CA ILE A 41 48.10 3.09 12.26
C ILE A 41 46.84 2.57 12.91
N ASN A 42 46.90 2.06 14.13
CA ASN A 42 45.71 1.55 14.85
C ASN A 42 44.72 2.66 15.22
N TYR A 43 45.18 3.89 15.42
CA TYR A 43 44.33 5.03 15.75
C TYR A 43 43.57 5.55 14.51
N GLN A 44 44.23 5.52 13.34
CA GLN A 44 43.65 5.98 12.07
C GLN A 44 42.65 4.98 11.47
N ASN A 45 42.83 3.67 11.70
CA ASN A 45 41.96 2.63 11.16
C ASN A 45 41.26 1.89 12.30
N PRO A 46 40.14 2.44 12.83
CA PRO A 46 39.41 1.79 13.90
C PRO A 46 38.95 0.40 13.51
N ARG A 47 39.20 -0.57 14.37
CA ARG A 47 38.92 -1.98 14.14
C ARG A 47 38.09 -2.54 15.29
N THR A 48 37.12 -3.38 14.94
CA THR A 48 36.32 -4.14 15.93
C THR A 48 36.17 -5.61 15.52
N ASN A 49 36.16 -6.48 16.53
CA ASN A 49 35.84 -7.89 16.40
C ASN A 49 34.41 -8.20 16.85
N ASP A 50 33.68 -7.18 17.29
CA ASP A 50 32.30 -7.29 17.71
C ASP A 50 31.40 -6.77 16.59
N ALA A 51 31.28 -7.59 15.55
CA ALA A 51 30.45 -7.28 14.40
C ALA A 51 29.71 -8.53 13.93
N MET A 52 28.50 -8.32 13.39
CA MET A 52 27.63 -9.37 12.92
C MET A 52 26.99 -8.98 11.59
N VAL A 53 26.94 -9.91 10.65
CA VAL A 53 26.23 -9.74 9.39
C VAL A 53 24.72 -9.80 9.63
N ARG A 54 24.00 -8.87 9.05
CA ARG A 54 22.54 -8.79 9.10
C ARG A 54 21.95 -8.53 7.72
N ALA A 55 20.70 -8.93 7.55
CA ALA A 55 19.84 -8.55 6.45
C ALA A 55 18.48 -8.14 7.02
N ASN A 56 17.66 -7.52 6.20
CA ASN A 56 16.29 -7.22 6.60
C ASN A 56 15.48 -8.52 6.63
N ILE A 57 14.65 -8.69 7.65
CA ILE A 57 13.76 -9.83 7.79
C ILE A 57 12.33 -9.34 7.75
N VAL A 58 11.50 -10.02 6.96
CA VAL A 58 10.06 -9.81 6.93
C VAL A 58 9.37 -11.10 7.35
N GLY A 59 8.61 -11.04 8.42
CA GLY A 59 7.74 -12.13 8.83
C GLY A 59 6.54 -12.24 7.90
N ILE A 60 6.33 -13.41 7.33
CA ILE A 60 5.18 -13.68 6.47
C ILE A 60 4.03 -14.14 7.33
N ALA A 61 2.97 -13.33 7.34
CA ALA A 61 1.71 -13.60 8.00
C ALA A 61 0.58 -13.57 6.97
N PRO A 62 -0.41 -14.47 7.04
CA PRO A 62 -1.57 -14.41 6.18
C PRO A 62 -2.48 -13.24 6.56
N GLU A 63 -3.14 -12.65 5.57
CA GLU A 63 -4.14 -11.61 5.80
C GLU A 63 -5.52 -12.19 6.09
N VAL A 64 -5.75 -13.42 5.66
CA VAL A 64 -7.00 -14.18 5.90
C VAL A 64 -6.72 -15.48 6.67
N SER A 65 -7.67 -15.92 7.48
CA SER A 65 -7.52 -17.14 8.29
C SER A 65 -8.08 -18.36 7.56
N GLY A 66 -7.35 -19.48 7.53
CA GLY A 66 -7.85 -20.71 6.92
C GLY A 66 -6.85 -21.84 6.97
N ARG A 67 -7.24 -22.98 6.42
CA ARG A 67 -6.38 -24.14 6.31
C ARG A 67 -5.41 -23.97 5.13
N ILE A 68 -4.13 -24.24 5.32
CA ILE A 68 -3.12 -24.31 4.26
C ILE A 68 -3.42 -25.56 3.42
N VAL A 69 -3.72 -25.36 2.14
CA VAL A 69 -4.03 -26.44 1.20
C VAL A 69 -2.82 -26.87 0.37
N ALA A 70 -1.88 -25.93 0.14
CA ALA A 70 -0.64 -26.21 -0.54
C ALA A 70 0.49 -25.35 0.01
N LEU A 71 1.69 -25.92 0.10
CA LEU A 71 2.92 -25.24 0.51
C LEU A 71 3.95 -25.45 -0.61
N HIS A 72 4.39 -24.35 -1.25
CA HIS A 72 5.23 -24.38 -2.46
C HIS A 72 6.70 -24.10 -2.18
N VAL A 73 7.07 -23.92 -0.91
CA VAL A 73 8.43 -23.57 -0.51
C VAL A 73 8.94 -24.50 0.58
N GLU A 74 10.27 -24.66 0.61
CA GLU A 74 10.99 -25.40 1.64
C GLU A 74 11.83 -24.46 2.50
N ASP A 75 12.21 -24.92 3.70
CA ASP A 75 13.08 -24.13 4.56
C ASP A 75 14.47 -23.94 3.92
N ASN A 76 15.02 -22.75 4.03
CA ASN A 76 16.28 -22.29 3.41
C ASN A 76 16.26 -22.21 1.86
N GLN A 77 15.11 -22.34 1.22
CA GLN A 77 14.96 -22.16 -0.22
C GLN A 77 15.07 -20.69 -0.61
N TYR A 78 15.72 -20.43 -1.76
CA TYR A 78 15.68 -19.10 -2.39
C TYR A 78 14.40 -18.93 -3.22
N VAL A 79 13.71 -17.83 -3.03
CA VAL A 79 12.49 -17.45 -3.76
C VAL A 79 12.67 -16.10 -4.43
N LYS A 80 12.08 -15.96 -5.60
CA LYS A 80 12.04 -14.70 -6.35
C LYS A 80 10.77 -13.94 -6.01
N GLN A 81 10.80 -12.64 -6.25
CA GLN A 81 9.61 -11.81 -6.13
C GLN A 81 8.47 -12.36 -7.02
N GLY A 82 7.29 -12.54 -6.43
CA GLY A 82 6.10 -13.08 -7.08
C GLY A 82 5.96 -14.61 -7.00
N ASP A 83 6.99 -15.34 -6.58
CA ASP A 83 6.91 -16.78 -6.38
C ASP A 83 5.84 -17.12 -5.36
N LEU A 84 5.13 -18.22 -5.59
CA LEU A 84 4.06 -18.71 -4.75
C LEU A 84 4.67 -19.35 -3.49
N LEU A 85 4.25 -18.88 -2.32
CA LEU A 85 4.73 -19.37 -1.04
C LEU A 85 3.81 -20.47 -0.50
N TYR A 86 2.55 -20.15 -0.32
CA TYR A 86 1.52 -21.10 0.13
C TYR A 86 0.12 -20.62 -0.28
N GLU A 87 -0.83 -21.56 -0.22
CA GLU A 87 -2.24 -21.30 -0.51
C GLU A 87 -3.12 -21.68 0.67
N ILE A 88 -4.06 -20.81 1.00
CA ILE A 88 -5.12 -21.02 1.98
C ILE A 88 -6.36 -21.51 1.24
N ASP A 89 -7.18 -22.36 1.84
CA ASP A 89 -8.44 -22.86 1.26
C ASP A 89 -9.35 -21.69 0.81
N PRO A 90 -9.50 -21.45 -0.51
CA PRO A 90 -10.24 -20.32 -1.02
C PRO A 90 -11.76 -20.55 -1.00
N ARG A 91 -12.24 -21.78 -0.81
CA ARG A 91 -13.66 -22.14 -0.93
C ARG A 91 -14.61 -21.34 -0.05
N PRO A 92 -14.29 -21.10 1.24
CA PRO A 92 -15.16 -20.26 2.09
C PRO A 92 -15.20 -18.79 1.63
N TYR A 93 -14.11 -18.28 1.09
CA TYR A 93 -13.98 -16.92 0.59
C TYR A 93 -14.68 -16.78 -0.77
N GLN A 94 -14.52 -17.76 -1.65
CA GLN A 94 -15.23 -17.81 -2.93
C GLN A 94 -16.76 -17.82 -2.71
N ALA A 95 -17.26 -18.62 -1.77
CA ALA A 95 -18.70 -18.63 -1.43
C ALA A 95 -19.18 -17.26 -0.91
N ARG A 96 -18.36 -16.54 -0.15
CA ARG A 96 -18.68 -15.15 0.28
C ARG A 96 -18.72 -14.19 -0.90
N LEU A 97 -17.77 -14.29 -1.81
CA LEU A 97 -17.71 -13.50 -3.02
C LEU A 97 -18.95 -13.73 -3.89
N ASP A 98 -19.30 -14.99 -4.13
CA ASP A 98 -20.48 -15.36 -4.92
C ASP A 98 -21.79 -14.82 -4.28
N LYS A 99 -21.89 -14.90 -2.95
CA LYS A 99 -22.98 -14.28 -2.20
C LYS A 99 -23.02 -12.76 -2.39
N ALA A 100 -21.89 -12.08 -2.23
CA ALA A 100 -21.81 -10.62 -2.39
C ALA A 100 -22.19 -10.18 -3.82
N ARG A 101 -21.76 -10.92 -4.83
CA ARG A 101 -22.13 -10.68 -6.24
C ARG A 101 -23.63 -10.86 -6.48
N ALA A 102 -24.24 -11.90 -5.91
CA ALA A 102 -25.67 -12.12 -5.99
C ALA A 102 -26.47 -10.99 -5.31
N GLU A 103 -26.03 -10.51 -4.16
CA GLU A 103 -26.64 -9.38 -3.45
C GLU A 103 -26.53 -8.08 -4.27
N LEU A 104 -25.38 -7.80 -4.89
CA LEU A 104 -25.22 -6.67 -5.80
C LEU A 104 -26.20 -6.75 -6.96
N GLN A 105 -26.29 -7.91 -7.63
CA GLN A 105 -27.19 -8.12 -8.75
C GLN A 105 -28.65 -7.90 -8.35
N LEU A 106 -29.06 -8.32 -7.14
CA LEU A 106 -30.42 -8.10 -6.62
C LEU A 106 -30.72 -6.61 -6.44
N VAL A 107 -29.77 -5.85 -5.89
CA VAL A 107 -29.91 -4.40 -5.72
C VAL A 107 -30.00 -3.70 -7.08
N GLU A 108 -29.16 -4.09 -8.06
CA GLU A 108 -29.20 -3.54 -9.42
C GLU A 108 -30.57 -3.79 -10.09
N LYS A 109 -31.08 -5.02 -9.98
CA LYS A 109 -32.44 -5.36 -10.54
C LYS A 109 -33.56 -4.60 -9.87
N GLU A 110 -33.48 -4.36 -8.56
CA GLU A 110 -34.45 -3.52 -7.85
C GLU A 110 -34.46 -2.08 -8.40
N VAL A 111 -33.27 -1.53 -8.67
CA VAL A 111 -33.11 -0.19 -9.27
C VAL A 111 -33.69 -0.12 -10.67
N ASP A 112 -33.35 -1.11 -11.51
CA ASP A 112 -33.85 -1.16 -12.90
C ASP A 112 -35.38 -1.27 -12.93
N SER A 113 -35.96 -2.10 -12.07
CA SER A 113 -37.42 -2.24 -11.93
C SER A 113 -38.07 -0.90 -11.55
N ARG A 114 -37.51 -0.15 -10.62
CA ARG A 114 -38.02 1.15 -10.19
C ARG A 114 -37.89 2.22 -11.30
N ARG A 115 -36.80 2.22 -12.07
CA ARG A 115 -36.61 3.09 -13.25
C ARG A 115 -37.64 2.77 -14.32
N ALA A 116 -37.87 1.51 -14.60
CA ALA A 116 -38.85 1.08 -15.57
C ALA A 116 -40.30 1.52 -15.15
N SER A 117 -40.62 1.38 -13.87
CA SER A 117 -41.91 1.86 -13.31
C SER A 117 -42.08 3.38 -13.49
N SER A 118 -41.01 4.17 -13.26
CA SER A 118 -41.08 5.62 -13.44
C SER A 118 -41.24 6.01 -14.91
N GLY A 119 -40.53 5.37 -15.83
CA GLY A 119 -40.68 5.59 -17.26
C GLY A 119 -42.10 5.23 -17.76
N ALA A 120 -42.67 4.15 -17.25
CA ALA A 120 -44.08 3.78 -17.57
C ALA A 120 -45.07 4.85 -17.09
N ALA A 121 -44.86 5.43 -15.91
CA ALA A 121 -45.73 6.49 -15.39
C ALA A 121 -45.62 7.78 -16.23
N GLU A 122 -44.45 8.13 -16.74
CA GLU A 122 -44.26 9.28 -17.66
C GLU A 122 -44.99 9.09 -18.98
N LEU A 123 -44.84 7.93 -19.61
CA LEU A 123 -45.59 7.57 -20.83
C LEU A 123 -47.11 7.57 -20.64
N ALA A 124 -47.58 7.18 -19.45
CA ALA A 124 -49.01 7.24 -19.10
C ALA A 124 -49.51 8.70 -19.04
N ILE A 125 -48.72 9.61 -18.49
CA ILE A 125 -49.05 11.05 -18.47
C ILE A 125 -49.12 11.62 -19.90
N GLU A 126 -48.19 11.28 -20.76
CA GLU A 126 -48.15 11.73 -22.16
C GLU A 126 -49.39 11.26 -22.91
N ARG A 127 -49.79 10.00 -22.76
CA ARG A 127 -51.03 9.46 -23.35
C ARG A 127 -52.24 10.19 -22.87
N LEU A 128 -52.38 10.44 -21.55
CA LEU A 128 -53.50 11.18 -20.97
C LEU A 128 -53.52 12.65 -21.41
N ASP A 129 -52.36 13.28 -21.66
CA ASP A 129 -52.31 14.65 -22.17
C ASP A 129 -52.83 14.73 -23.61
N HIS A 130 -52.53 13.74 -24.45
CA HIS A 130 -53.15 13.61 -25.77
C HIS A 130 -54.66 13.44 -25.69
N GLN A 131 -55.21 12.64 -24.76
CA GLN A 131 -56.64 12.47 -24.53
C GLN A 131 -57.30 13.78 -24.06
N ARG A 132 -56.63 14.53 -23.17
CA ARG A 132 -57.08 15.86 -22.76
C ARG A 132 -57.15 16.83 -23.93
N ALA A 133 -56.11 16.86 -24.76
CA ALA A 133 -56.06 17.71 -25.95
C ALA A 133 -57.21 17.38 -26.92
N ALA A 134 -57.48 16.12 -27.16
CA ALA A 134 -58.62 15.69 -27.98
C ALA A 134 -59.98 16.07 -27.36
N ALA A 135 -60.19 15.91 -26.05
CA ALA A 135 -61.41 16.33 -25.37
C ALA A 135 -61.58 17.86 -25.38
N SER A 136 -60.50 18.62 -25.25
CA SER A 136 -60.52 20.10 -25.36
C SER A 136 -60.87 20.58 -26.79
N ALA A 137 -60.36 19.93 -27.82
CA ALA A 137 -60.71 20.22 -29.21
C ALA A 137 -62.18 19.94 -29.50
N GLU A 138 -62.74 18.85 -28.92
CA GLU A 138 -64.16 18.55 -29.05
C GLU A 138 -65.05 19.57 -28.35
N VAL A 139 -64.65 20.10 -27.15
CA VAL A 139 -65.36 21.23 -26.51
C VAL A 139 -65.36 22.42 -27.43
N SER A 140 -64.23 22.80 -28.00
CA SER A 140 -64.15 24.00 -28.92
C SER A 140 -65.01 23.79 -30.18
N ARG A 141 -65.11 22.59 -30.70
CA ARG A 141 -65.99 22.29 -31.85
C ARG A 141 -67.43 22.47 -31.52
N ILE A 142 -67.88 21.90 -30.39
CA ILE A 142 -69.30 21.96 -29.95
C ILE A 142 -69.66 23.39 -29.49
N GLU A 143 -68.71 24.10 -28.88
CA GLU A 143 -68.90 25.52 -28.46
C GLU A 143 -69.16 26.43 -29.69
N ALA A 144 -68.43 26.22 -30.77
CA ALA A 144 -68.67 26.95 -32.03
C ALA A 144 -70.06 26.62 -32.63
N GLU A 145 -70.51 25.36 -32.53
CA GLU A 145 -71.83 24.92 -32.97
C GLU A 145 -72.92 25.51 -32.09
N ASP A 146 -72.74 25.53 -30.77
CA ASP A 146 -73.68 26.11 -29.80
C ASP A 146 -73.87 27.64 -30.04
N GLU A 147 -72.78 28.35 -30.24
CA GLU A 147 -72.74 29.77 -30.54
C GLU A 147 -73.51 30.08 -31.86
N TYR A 148 -73.29 29.26 -32.90
CA TYR A 148 -74.02 29.38 -34.16
C TYR A 148 -75.51 29.18 -33.97
N LEU A 149 -75.96 28.14 -33.27
CA LEU A 149 -77.37 27.85 -33.02
C LEU A 149 -78.00 28.85 -32.12
N HIS A 150 -77.31 29.37 -31.11
CA HIS A 150 -77.75 30.53 -30.29
C HIS A 150 -78.05 31.76 -31.13
N SER A 151 -77.08 32.16 -31.94
CA SER A 151 -77.21 33.32 -32.83
C SER A 151 -78.31 33.13 -33.90
N TYR A 152 -78.53 31.86 -34.32
CA TYR A 152 -79.62 31.51 -35.22
C TYR A 152 -80.97 31.66 -34.54
N LEU A 153 -81.13 31.24 -33.32
CA LEU A 153 -82.35 31.36 -32.51
C LEU A 153 -82.68 32.80 -32.22
N GLU A 154 -81.68 33.65 -31.80
CA GLU A 154 -81.87 35.09 -31.54
C GLU A 154 -82.36 35.80 -32.75
N ARG A 155 -82.01 35.45 -33.97
CA ARG A 155 -82.50 36.01 -35.21
C ARG A 155 -83.89 35.56 -35.56
N LEU A 156 -84.26 34.33 -35.19
CA LEU A 156 -85.60 33.79 -35.48
C LEU A 156 -86.67 34.25 -34.53
N GLU A 157 -86.40 34.53 -33.26
CA GLU A 157 -87.35 34.93 -32.25
C GLU A 157 -88.14 36.22 -32.67
N PRO A 158 -87.52 37.35 -33.09
CA PRO A 158 -88.23 38.54 -33.50
C PRO A 158 -88.99 38.34 -34.81
N LEU A 159 -88.57 37.43 -35.71
CA LEU A 159 -89.24 37.08 -36.93
C LEU A 159 -90.52 36.26 -36.69
N ALA A 160 -90.49 35.37 -35.68
CA ALA A 160 -91.65 34.60 -35.27
C ALA A 160 -92.70 35.45 -34.58
N GLU A 161 -92.30 36.42 -33.76
CA GLU A 161 -93.22 37.45 -33.21
C GLU A 161 -93.98 38.21 -34.26
N LYS A 162 -93.28 38.53 -35.38
CA LYS A 162 -93.84 39.22 -36.55
C LYS A 162 -94.61 38.28 -37.53
N GLN A 163 -94.75 36.96 -37.18
CA GLN A 163 -95.37 35.94 -37.99
C GLN A 163 -94.68 35.66 -39.37
N PHE A 164 -93.44 36.03 -39.54
CA PHE A 164 -92.68 35.76 -40.77
C PHE A 164 -92.09 34.32 -40.77
N VAL A 165 -92.07 33.60 -39.65
CA VAL A 165 -91.55 32.24 -39.49
C VAL A 165 -92.65 31.45 -38.74
N SER A 166 -92.80 30.15 -39.09
CA SER A 166 -93.77 29.27 -38.43
C SER A 166 -93.34 28.94 -36.98
N GLN A 167 -94.36 28.74 -36.13
CA GLN A 167 -94.12 28.31 -34.73
C GLN A 167 -93.36 26.99 -34.63
N ASP A 168 -93.49 26.06 -35.60
CA ASP A 168 -92.80 24.80 -35.65
C ASP A 168 -91.26 25.00 -35.98
N GLN A 169 -90.97 25.98 -36.84
CA GLN A 169 -89.56 26.33 -37.11
C GLN A 169 -88.86 26.92 -35.88
N LEU A 170 -89.57 27.76 -35.13
CA LEU A 170 -89.04 28.33 -33.89
C LEU A 170 -88.79 27.21 -32.85
N LYS A 171 -89.79 26.31 -32.64
CA LYS A 171 -89.68 25.16 -31.73
C LYS A 171 -88.54 24.21 -32.13
N GLN A 172 -88.32 23.98 -33.43
CA GLN A 172 -87.26 23.18 -33.95
C GLN A 172 -85.89 23.84 -33.65
N ALA A 173 -85.73 25.13 -33.85
CA ALA A 173 -84.54 25.90 -33.54
C ALA A 173 -84.23 25.84 -32.00
N GLN A 174 -85.28 26.06 -31.16
CA GLN A 174 -85.16 25.94 -29.71
C GLN A 174 -84.73 24.52 -29.28
N SER A 175 -85.32 23.50 -29.86
CA SER A 175 -84.94 22.10 -29.56
C SER A 175 -83.48 21.78 -29.97
N ARG A 176 -83.03 22.31 -31.14
CA ARG A 176 -81.64 22.16 -31.62
C ARG A 176 -80.64 22.84 -30.69
N TYR A 177 -80.97 24.10 -30.29
CA TYR A 177 -80.13 24.84 -29.35
C TYR A 177 -80.05 24.15 -27.98
N ALA A 178 -81.18 23.64 -27.46
CA ALA A 178 -81.19 22.88 -26.18
C ALA A 178 -80.36 21.62 -26.28
N ALA A 179 -80.43 20.90 -27.42
CA ALA A 179 -79.61 19.72 -27.66
C ALA A 179 -78.10 20.04 -27.72
N SER A 180 -77.72 21.14 -28.43
CA SER A 180 -76.33 21.62 -28.52
C SER A 180 -75.81 21.96 -27.14
N ARG A 181 -76.57 22.67 -26.33
CA ARG A 181 -76.19 23.08 -24.96
C ARG A 181 -76.00 21.85 -24.06
N ALA A 182 -76.83 20.81 -24.21
CA ALA A 182 -76.63 19.57 -23.49
C ALA A 182 -75.37 18.83 -23.94
N ALA A 183 -75.09 18.82 -25.26
CA ALA A 183 -73.86 18.25 -25.82
C ALA A 183 -72.63 19.02 -25.35
N LEU A 184 -72.67 20.35 -25.25
CA LEU A 184 -71.59 21.19 -24.72
C LEU A 184 -71.31 20.83 -23.27
N ALA A 185 -72.32 20.70 -22.44
CA ALA A 185 -72.17 20.31 -21.03
C ALA A 185 -71.53 18.91 -20.88
N ASP A 186 -71.93 17.94 -21.73
CA ASP A 186 -71.30 16.62 -21.75
C ASP A 186 -69.83 16.68 -22.17
N ALA A 187 -69.51 17.42 -23.23
CA ALA A 187 -68.13 17.61 -23.69
C ALA A 187 -67.27 18.28 -22.61
N GLN A 188 -67.80 19.31 -21.94
CA GLN A 188 -67.09 19.99 -20.84
C GLN A 188 -66.85 19.05 -19.67
N ALA A 189 -67.85 18.19 -19.32
CA ALA A 189 -67.68 17.18 -18.27
C ALA A 189 -66.62 16.16 -18.64
N LYS A 190 -66.55 15.70 -19.91
CA LYS A 190 -65.47 14.81 -20.41
C LYS A 190 -64.13 15.48 -20.38
N ALA A 191 -64.00 16.75 -20.75
CA ALA A 191 -62.74 17.49 -20.68
C ALA A 191 -62.26 17.68 -19.24
N LEU A 192 -63.19 17.92 -18.30
CA LEU A 192 -62.87 17.99 -16.88
C LEU A 192 -62.40 16.63 -16.33
N SER A 193 -63.07 15.55 -16.72
CA SER A 193 -62.64 14.18 -16.35
C SER A 193 -61.23 13.84 -16.88
N ALA A 194 -60.94 14.18 -18.13
CA ALA A 194 -59.59 13.99 -18.70
C ALA A 194 -58.53 14.84 -17.96
N ARG A 195 -58.88 16.02 -17.50
CA ARG A 195 -58.03 16.88 -16.67
C ARG A 195 -57.72 16.25 -15.30
N SER A 196 -58.75 15.69 -14.66
CA SER A 196 -58.63 15.01 -13.37
C SER A 196 -57.73 13.75 -13.48
N ALA A 197 -57.90 12.98 -14.57
CA ALA A 197 -57.09 11.82 -14.84
C ALA A 197 -55.62 12.14 -14.97
N ILE A 198 -55.24 13.29 -15.62
CA ILE A 198 -53.85 13.77 -15.69
C ILE A 198 -53.36 14.18 -14.30
N ALA A 199 -54.13 14.85 -13.49
CA ALA A 199 -53.75 15.25 -12.14
C ALA A 199 -53.43 14.05 -11.26
N GLU A 200 -54.25 13.00 -11.37
CA GLU A 200 -54.05 11.74 -10.69
C GLU A 200 -52.78 11.04 -11.16
N ALA A 201 -52.57 10.92 -12.46
CA ALA A 201 -51.37 10.30 -13.03
C ALA A 201 -50.10 11.09 -12.67
N LYS A 202 -50.16 12.43 -12.62
CA LYS A 202 -49.04 13.29 -12.14
C LYS A 202 -48.76 13.04 -10.66
N SER A 203 -49.76 12.87 -9.84
CA SER A 203 -49.60 12.55 -8.41
C SER A 203 -48.91 11.18 -8.25
N GLU A 204 -49.30 10.21 -9.05
CA GLU A 204 -48.68 8.86 -9.04
C GLU A 204 -47.25 8.88 -9.55
N SER A 205 -46.98 9.58 -10.65
CA SER A 205 -45.63 9.81 -11.14
C SER A 205 -44.76 10.52 -10.09
N SER A 206 -45.25 11.55 -9.40
CA SER A 206 -44.53 12.22 -8.32
C SER A 206 -44.23 11.28 -7.14
N ARG A 207 -45.12 10.35 -6.84
CA ARG A 207 -44.84 9.28 -5.85
C ARG A 207 -43.74 8.34 -6.37
N ALA A 208 -43.80 7.90 -7.62
CA ALA A 208 -42.78 7.07 -8.24
C ALA A 208 -41.43 7.79 -8.28
N VAL A 209 -41.38 9.07 -8.65
CA VAL A 209 -40.17 9.90 -8.64
C VAL A 209 -39.65 10.14 -7.21
N SER A 210 -40.50 10.35 -6.21
CA SER A 210 -40.05 10.45 -4.82
C SER A 210 -39.47 9.13 -4.28
N LEU A 211 -40.01 8.01 -4.71
CA LEU A 211 -39.43 6.69 -4.48
C LEU A 211 -38.08 6.55 -5.21
N ILE A 212 -37.88 7.16 -6.38
CA ILE A 212 -36.61 7.24 -7.11
C ILE A 212 -35.69 8.31 -6.49
N ALA A 213 -36.18 9.43 -5.98
CA ALA A 213 -35.36 10.42 -5.25
C ALA A 213 -34.83 9.85 -3.91
N GLN A 214 -35.47 8.86 -3.32
CA GLN A 214 -34.84 7.95 -2.39
C GLN A 214 -33.74 7.08 -3.08
N VAL A 215 -33.66 7.05 -4.41
CA VAL A 215 -32.61 6.43 -5.25
C VAL A 215 -31.27 7.16 -5.15
N GLY A 216 -31.15 8.40 -4.73
CA GLY A 216 -29.87 8.94 -4.22
C GLY A 216 -29.29 8.05 -3.11
N LYS A 217 -30.15 7.55 -2.25
CA LYS A 217 -29.81 6.48 -1.28
C LYS A 217 -29.59 5.11 -1.94
N VAL A 218 -30.20 4.85 -3.10
CA VAL A 218 -30.05 3.56 -3.82
C VAL A 218 -28.78 3.51 -4.61
N ASN A 219 -28.28 4.58 -5.23
CA ASN A 219 -26.94 4.63 -5.77
C ASN A 219 -25.89 4.42 -4.68
N ALA A 220 -26.12 4.98 -3.49
CA ALA A 220 -25.27 4.67 -2.32
C ALA A 220 -25.36 3.18 -1.90
N ARG A 221 -26.53 2.53 -2.05
CA ARG A 221 -26.66 1.08 -1.79
C ARG A 221 -25.95 0.22 -2.82
N ILE A 222 -25.98 0.59 -4.11
CA ILE A 222 -25.18 -0.06 -5.16
C ILE A 222 -23.70 0.07 -4.86
N GLU A 223 -23.22 1.28 -4.55
CA GLU A 223 -21.80 1.50 -4.22
C GLU A 223 -21.41 0.75 -2.95
N ALA A 224 -22.26 0.69 -1.95
CA ALA A 224 -22.02 -0.12 -0.76
C ALA A 224 -21.95 -1.62 -1.09
N ALA A 225 -22.86 -2.14 -1.94
CA ALA A 225 -22.83 -3.53 -2.37
C ALA A 225 -21.58 -3.84 -3.22
N LYS A 226 -21.16 -2.93 -4.08
CA LYS A 226 -19.89 -3.05 -4.83
C LYS A 226 -18.68 -3.09 -3.89
N ALA A 227 -18.64 -2.24 -2.87
CA ALA A 227 -17.58 -2.25 -1.88
C ALA A 227 -17.49 -3.61 -1.14
N VAL A 228 -18.62 -4.23 -0.84
CA VAL A 228 -18.67 -5.59 -0.25
C VAL A 228 -18.12 -6.63 -1.22
N VAL A 229 -18.44 -6.53 -2.52
CA VAL A 229 -17.86 -7.41 -3.56
C VAL A 229 -16.36 -7.25 -3.62
N THR A 230 -15.85 -6.00 -3.68
CA THR A 230 -14.42 -5.71 -3.72
C THR A 230 -13.69 -6.26 -2.49
N ALA A 231 -14.28 -6.11 -1.29
CA ALA A 231 -13.70 -6.68 -0.08
C ALA A 231 -13.63 -8.21 -0.14
N ALA A 232 -14.68 -8.86 -0.64
CA ALA A 232 -14.69 -10.31 -0.82
C ALA A 232 -13.72 -10.80 -1.92
N GLU A 233 -13.47 -9.99 -2.96
CA GLU A 233 -12.45 -10.26 -4.00
C GLU A 233 -11.04 -10.22 -3.41
N LEU A 234 -10.75 -9.22 -2.59
CA LEU A 234 -9.47 -9.12 -1.87
C LEU A 234 -9.28 -10.31 -0.91
N ASP A 235 -10.32 -10.73 -0.19
CA ASP A 235 -10.23 -11.91 0.67
C ASP A 235 -9.84 -13.18 -0.11
N VAL A 236 -10.35 -13.34 -1.34
CA VAL A 236 -9.98 -14.46 -2.22
C VAL A 236 -8.55 -14.31 -2.73
N GLU A 237 -8.12 -13.10 -3.08
CA GLU A 237 -6.74 -12.81 -3.51
C GLU A 237 -5.75 -13.14 -2.39
N TYR A 238 -6.06 -12.77 -1.16
CA TYR A 238 -5.23 -13.03 0.02
C TYR A 238 -5.12 -14.51 0.40
N CYS A 239 -5.93 -15.39 -0.21
CA CYS A 239 -5.73 -16.83 -0.05
C CYS A 239 -4.44 -17.33 -0.74
N VAL A 240 -3.88 -16.56 -1.68
CA VAL A 240 -2.68 -16.91 -2.45
C VAL A 240 -1.54 -16.00 -2.02
N VAL A 241 -0.64 -16.49 -1.18
CA VAL A 241 0.46 -15.70 -0.64
C VAL A 241 1.72 -15.85 -1.48
N ARG A 242 2.26 -14.71 -1.92
CA ARG A 242 3.44 -14.64 -2.80
C ARG A 242 4.58 -13.88 -2.13
N ALA A 243 5.81 -14.16 -2.59
CA ALA A 243 7.01 -13.47 -2.13
C ALA A 243 7.00 -11.99 -2.56
N PRO A 244 7.11 -11.03 -1.64
CA PRO A 244 7.08 -9.60 -1.96
C PRO A 244 8.40 -9.11 -2.59
N PHE A 245 9.50 -9.84 -2.43
CA PHE A 245 10.84 -9.55 -2.95
C PHE A 245 11.67 -10.84 -3.03
N ASN A 246 12.84 -10.75 -3.64
CA ASN A 246 13.81 -11.86 -3.68
C ASN A 246 14.37 -12.12 -2.28
N ALA A 247 14.25 -13.35 -1.79
CA ALA A 247 14.57 -13.68 -0.41
C ALA A 247 14.94 -15.15 -0.20
N TYR A 248 15.48 -15.44 0.97
CA TYR A 248 15.62 -16.81 1.49
C TYR A 248 14.53 -17.08 2.53
N VAL A 249 13.83 -18.18 2.39
CA VAL A 249 12.86 -18.67 3.38
C VAL A 249 13.62 -19.13 4.62
N THR A 250 13.13 -18.79 5.80
CA THR A 250 13.73 -19.25 7.06
C THR A 250 12.68 -19.49 8.13
N ASN A 251 12.97 -20.44 9.01
CA ASN A 251 12.10 -20.84 10.13
C ASN A 251 10.72 -21.33 9.66
N LEU A 252 10.69 -22.12 8.60
CA LEU A 252 9.46 -22.70 8.04
C LEU A 252 9.03 -23.91 8.88
N ASN A 253 8.17 -23.67 9.87
CA ASN A 253 7.69 -24.71 10.80
C ASN A 253 6.24 -25.15 10.52
N ILE A 254 5.67 -24.73 9.39
CA ILE A 254 4.29 -25.01 8.99
C ILE A 254 4.23 -26.15 7.96
N ARG A 255 3.06 -26.80 7.89
CA ARG A 255 2.78 -27.87 6.93
C ARG A 255 1.41 -27.71 6.30
N GLU A 256 1.22 -28.40 5.16
CA GLU A 256 -0.11 -28.56 4.57
C GLU A 256 -1.08 -29.18 5.56
N GLY A 257 -2.31 -28.66 5.57
CA GLY A 257 -3.36 -29.06 6.51
C GLY A 257 -3.40 -28.24 7.79
N GLU A 258 -2.38 -27.46 8.11
CA GLU A 258 -2.34 -26.59 9.29
C GLU A 258 -3.27 -25.40 9.13
N TYR A 259 -3.76 -24.87 10.25
CA TYR A 259 -4.67 -23.72 10.25
C TYR A 259 -3.89 -22.43 10.51
N ALA A 260 -3.78 -21.57 9.48
CA ALA A 260 -3.18 -20.25 9.55
C ALA A 260 -4.17 -19.22 10.09
N LYS A 261 -3.73 -18.36 11.01
CA LYS A 261 -4.50 -17.25 11.56
C LYS A 261 -4.03 -15.94 10.98
N ALA A 262 -4.94 -15.08 10.57
CA ALA A 262 -4.64 -13.75 10.06
C ALA A 262 -3.77 -12.95 11.05
N GLY A 263 -2.73 -12.29 10.54
CA GLY A 263 -1.78 -11.49 11.32
C GLY A 263 -0.75 -12.28 12.13
N MET A 264 -0.82 -13.62 12.18
CA MET A 264 0.16 -14.45 12.88
C MET A 264 1.28 -14.86 11.94
N GLN A 265 2.52 -14.53 12.27
CA GLN A 265 3.69 -14.91 11.47
C GLN A 265 3.84 -16.44 11.42
N LEU A 266 3.98 -16.96 10.22
CA LEU A 266 4.17 -18.40 9.97
C LEU A 266 5.65 -18.76 9.79
N PHE A 267 6.38 -17.93 9.06
CA PHE A 267 7.82 -18.04 8.81
C PHE A 267 8.37 -16.67 8.41
N ALA A 268 9.64 -16.57 8.12
CA ALA A 268 10.27 -15.32 7.75
C ALA A 268 11.01 -15.42 6.40
N LEU A 269 11.10 -14.27 5.73
CA LEU A 269 11.90 -14.07 4.53
C LEU A 269 13.08 -13.15 4.86
N VAL A 270 14.29 -13.60 4.55
CA VAL A 270 15.52 -12.83 4.64
C VAL A 270 15.75 -12.15 3.30
N ASP A 271 15.68 -10.82 3.27
CA ASP A 271 15.89 -10.02 2.05
C ASP A 271 17.31 -10.19 1.53
N ASP A 272 17.43 -10.66 0.29
CA ASP A 272 18.72 -10.84 -0.37
C ASP A 272 19.30 -9.55 -0.97
N ARG A 273 18.55 -8.46 -1.04
CA ARG A 273 18.98 -7.23 -1.71
C ARG A 273 20.01 -6.42 -0.93
N HIS A 274 19.86 -6.37 0.40
CA HIS A 274 20.64 -5.49 1.26
C HIS A 274 21.26 -6.25 2.43
N TRP A 275 22.55 -6.52 2.31
CA TRP A 275 23.34 -7.09 3.37
C TRP A 275 24.19 -6.02 4.04
N TYR A 276 24.26 -6.04 5.37
CA TYR A 276 25.03 -5.09 6.13
C TYR A 276 25.66 -5.75 7.35
N ALA A 277 26.79 -5.23 7.80
CA ALA A 277 27.37 -5.56 9.08
C ALA A 277 26.97 -4.51 10.12
N ILE A 278 26.52 -4.94 11.28
CA ILE A 278 26.45 -4.10 12.47
C ILE A 278 27.72 -4.34 13.26
N ALA A 279 28.57 -3.33 13.34
CA ALA A 279 29.86 -3.39 14.02
C ALA A 279 29.84 -2.45 15.22
N ASN A 280 30.09 -3.00 16.41
CA ASN A 280 30.06 -2.27 17.67
C ASN A 280 31.45 -1.69 17.95
N PHE A 281 31.63 -0.39 17.72
CA PHE A 281 32.86 0.32 17.98
C PHE A 281 32.84 0.98 19.35
N LYS A 282 34.01 1.04 20.01
CA LYS A 282 34.15 1.79 21.26
C LYS A 282 33.90 3.29 21.02
N GLU A 283 33.29 3.94 22.00
CA GLU A 283 33.01 5.39 21.98
C GLU A 283 34.25 6.22 21.61
N THR A 284 35.43 5.79 22.01
CA THR A 284 36.71 6.45 21.70
C THR A 284 37.05 6.55 20.21
N TYR A 285 36.42 5.71 19.36
CA TYR A 285 36.63 5.71 17.92
C TYR A 285 35.58 6.51 17.14
N LEU A 286 34.50 6.94 17.77
CA LEU A 286 33.39 7.58 17.07
C LEU A 286 33.77 8.87 16.34
N ASN A 287 34.77 9.59 16.89
CA ASN A 287 35.26 10.83 16.27
C ASN A 287 36.00 10.59 14.96
N SER A 288 36.49 9.38 14.71
CA SER A 288 37.21 9.00 13.47
C SER A 288 36.33 8.23 12.49
N ILE A 289 35.08 7.90 12.85
CA ILE A 289 34.14 7.16 11.99
C ILE A 289 33.08 8.12 11.46
N HIS A 290 32.93 8.19 10.13
CA HIS A 290 31.96 9.04 9.47
C HIS A 290 31.18 8.28 8.41
N PRO A 291 29.89 8.59 8.18
CA PRO A 291 29.16 8.05 7.06
C PRO A 291 29.87 8.32 5.72
N GLY A 292 29.88 7.33 4.84
CA GLY A 292 30.56 7.39 3.55
C GLY A 292 31.99 6.86 3.52
N GLN A 293 32.59 6.55 4.68
CA GLN A 293 33.89 5.90 4.73
C GLN A 293 33.82 4.46 4.24
N GLU A 294 34.89 4.03 3.55
CA GLU A 294 35.07 2.63 3.17
C GLU A 294 35.41 1.77 4.40
N ALA A 295 34.92 0.54 4.39
CA ALA A 295 35.22 -0.42 5.43
C ALA A 295 35.51 -1.80 4.83
N GLU A 296 36.45 -2.50 5.42
CA GLU A 296 36.74 -3.90 5.13
C GLU A 296 36.02 -4.80 6.16
N VAL A 297 35.28 -5.77 5.65
CA VAL A 297 34.54 -6.74 6.46
C VAL A 297 35.16 -8.13 6.21
N PHE A 298 35.62 -8.79 7.25
CA PHE A 298 36.15 -10.14 7.21
C PHE A 298 35.20 -11.07 7.96
N LEU A 299 34.77 -12.13 7.31
CA LEU A 299 33.88 -13.10 7.90
C LEU A 299 34.66 -14.27 8.51
N VAL A 300 34.31 -14.63 9.73
CA VAL A 300 34.93 -15.79 10.40
C VAL A 300 34.66 -17.08 9.63
N ALA A 301 33.50 -17.19 9.01
CA ALA A 301 33.11 -18.36 8.23
C ALA A 301 33.92 -18.55 6.93
N TYR A 302 34.50 -17.44 6.38
CA TYR A 302 35.24 -17.48 5.11
C TYR A 302 36.63 -16.82 5.28
N PRO A 303 37.58 -17.51 5.92
CA PRO A 303 38.91 -16.98 6.15
C PRO A 303 39.63 -16.67 4.83
N GLY A 304 40.17 -15.47 4.72
CA GLY A 304 40.89 -15.01 3.52
C GLY A 304 40.08 -14.19 2.56
N ASN A 305 38.74 -14.19 2.65
CA ASN A 305 37.90 -13.34 1.82
C ASN A 305 37.66 -11.98 2.48
N ARG A 306 37.81 -10.92 1.71
CA ARG A 306 37.51 -9.56 2.12
C ARG A 306 36.27 -9.09 1.39
N TYR A 307 35.37 -8.49 2.13
CA TYR A 307 34.18 -7.86 1.58
C TYR A 307 34.29 -6.36 1.77
N ARG A 308 34.11 -5.60 0.71
CA ARG A 308 34.08 -4.13 0.78
C ARG A 308 32.72 -3.67 1.19
N GLY A 309 32.69 -2.70 2.09
CA GLY A 309 31.48 -2.04 2.53
C GLY A 309 31.68 -0.55 2.71
N VAL A 310 30.57 0.15 2.89
CA VAL A 310 30.54 1.58 3.15
C VAL A 310 29.78 1.84 4.44
N VAL A 311 30.31 2.69 5.29
CA VAL A 311 29.65 3.14 6.51
C VAL A 311 28.43 3.96 6.13
N THR A 312 27.23 3.46 6.43
CA THR A 312 25.97 4.16 6.15
C THR A 312 25.50 5.00 7.33
N GLY A 313 25.88 4.65 8.54
CA GLY A 313 25.49 5.43 9.72
C GLY A 313 26.01 4.87 11.03
N ILE A 314 25.97 5.70 12.04
CA ILE A 314 26.30 5.39 13.44
C ILE A 314 25.00 5.43 14.24
N GLY A 315 24.77 4.46 15.09
CA GLY A 315 23.59 4.42 15.96
C GLY A 315 23.54 5.59 16.94
N TRP A 316 22.43 6.29 16.97
CA TRP A 316 22.22 7.45 17.85
C TRP A 316 21.99 7.10 19.31
N ALA A 317 21.64 5.86 19.59
CA ALA A 317 21.35 5.40 20.94
C ALA A 317 21.94 4.01 21.18
N ASN A 318 22.39 3.81 22.39
CA ASN A 318 22.80 2.53 22.94
C ASN A 318 22.01 2.29 24.21
N SER A 319 21.56 1.06 24.46
CA SER A 319 21.00 0.66 25.73
C SER A 319 22.09 -0.04 26.53
N PRO A 320 22.68 0.58 27.54
CA PRO A 320 23.64 -0.08 28.41
C PRO A 320 22.99 -1.28 29.11
N ASP A 321 23.69 -2.39 29.24
CA ASP A 321 23.20 -3.64 29.83
C ASP A 321 22.64 -3.51 31.27
N ASN A 322 22.95 -2.41 31.94
CA ASN A 322 22.54 -2.10 33.31
C ASN A 322 21.27 -1.25 33.40
N ILE A 323 20.65 -0.87 32.28
CA ILE A 323 19.40 -0.10 32.26
C ILE A 323 18.26 -0.98 31.72
N LYS A 324 17.46 -1.54 32.62
CA LYS A 324 16.19 -2.15 32.26
C LYS A 324 15.16 -1.03 32.07
N GLN A 325 14.82 -0.74 30.82
CA GLN A 325 13.70 0.13 30.52
C GLN A 325 12.39 -0.57 30.89
N GLN A 326 11.96 -0.43 32.11
CA GLN A 326 10.59 -0.70 32.55
C GLN A 326 10.04 0.58 33.15
N GLY A 327 9.19 1.27 32.39
CA GLY A 327 8.50 2.48 32.83
C GLY A 327 9.04 3.79 32.25
N VAL A 328 8.42 4.89 32.62
CA VAL A 328 8.66 6.24 32.08
C VAL A 328 9.98 6.85 32.59
N LEU A 329 10.58 6.30 33.64
CA LEU A 329 11.85 6.77 34.21
C LEU A 329 12.87 5.64 34.26
N PRO A 330 14.14 5.88 33.84
CA PRO A 330 15.20 4.88 33.90
C PRO A 330 15.56 4.60 35.39
N GLU A 331 15.51 3.31 35.74
CA GLU A 331 15.99 2.85 37.04
C GLU A 331 17.52 2.70 36.99
N VAL A 332 18.25 3.63 37.61
CA VAL A 332 19.71 3.60 37.66
C VAL A 332 20.14 2.73 38.87
N GLN A 333 20.51 1.48 38.61
CA GLN A 333 21.16 0.66 39.62
C GLN A 333 22.59 1.18 39.86
N ARG A 334 22.88 1.57 41.09
CA ARG A 334 24.23 1.90 41.52
C ARG A 334 25.05 0.59 41.61
N THR A 335 25.76 0.25 40.58
CA THR A 335 26.78 -0.80 40.63
C THR A 335 28.12 -0.18 41.04
N LEU A 336 28.78 -0.79 42.01
CA LEU A 336 30.17 -0.48 42.39
C LEU A 336 31.15 -0.96 41.30
N ASN A 337 31.08 -0.36 40.12
CA ASN A 337 32.05 -0.61 39.03
C ASN A 337 33.20 0.41 39.21
N TRP A 338 34.28 -0.02 39.82
CA TRP A 338 35.50 0.78 39.95
C TRP A 338 36.26 0.96 38.60
N VAL A 339 35.87 0.23 37.55
CA VAL A 339 36.37 0.36 36.18
C VAL A 339 35.21 0.73 35.27
N ILE A 340 35.25 1.90 34.69
CA ILE A 340 34.29 2.32 33.64
C ILE A 340 34.81 1.80 32.29
N LEU A 341 34.13 0.81 31.73
CA LEU A 341 34.39 0.36 30.37
C LEU A 341 33.74 1.36 29.39
N ALA A 342 34.46 1.72 28.34
CA ALA A 342 33.93 2.56 27.27
C ALA A 342 32.71 1.91 26.61
N SER A 343 31.63 2.65 26.49
CA SER A 343 30.43 2.22 25.77
C SER A 343 30.75 1.88 24.32
N ARG A 344 29.92 0.99 23.72
CA ARG A 344 30.04 0.65 22.30
C ARG A 344 28.83 1.16 21.56
N PHE A 345 29.06 1.69 20.37
CA PHE A 345 28.01 2.19 19.48
C PHE A 345 27.96 1.36 18.21
N PRO A 346 26.75 0.96 17.76
CA PRO A 346 26.60 0.21 16.55
C PRO A 346 26.84 1.10 15.33
N VAL A 347 27.75 0.70 14.47
CA VAL A 347 28.01 1.30 13.15
C VAL A 347 27.49 0.35 12.10
N ARG A 348 26.64 0.86 11.20
CA ARG A 348 26.08 0.11 10.08
C ARG A 348 26.95 0.27 8.86
N ILE A 349 27.39 -0.84 8.31
CA ILE A 349 28.25 -0.93 7.13
C ILE A 349 27.54 -1.76 6.08
N GLU A 350 27.16 -1.16 4.97
CA GLU A 350 26.52 -1.85 3.84
C GLU A 350 27.59 -2.61 3.04
N ILE A 351 27.34 -3.88 2.77
CA ILE A 351 28.24 -4.76 2.04
C ILE A 351 27.80 -4.79 0.58
N HIS A 352 28.68 -4.32 -0.31
CA HIS A 352 28.36 -4.22 -1.74
C HIS A 352 28.82 -5.45 -2.53
N GLU A 353 29.88 -6.11 -2.09
CA GLU A 353 30.45 -7.27 -2.77
C GLU A 353 29.71 -8.54 -2.35
N ARG A 354 29.32 -9.34 -3.35
CA ARG A 354 28.68 -10.65 -3.17
C ARG A 354 29.50 -11.69 -3.89
N ASP A 355 29.72 -12.79 -3.22
CA ASP A 355 30.36 -13.97 -3.79
C ASP A 355 29.38 -15.12 -3.79
N ALA A 356 29.12 -15.69 -4.96
CA ALA A 356 28.20 -16.83 -5.11
C ALA A 356 28.72 -18.11 -4.45
N GLU A 357 30.06 -18.24 -4.34
CA GLU A 357 30.70 -19.40 -3.69
C GLU A 357 30.66 -19.26 -2.16
N HIS A 358 30.56 -18.03 -1.64
CA HIS A 358 30.58 -17.69 -0.22
C HIS A 358 29.37 -16.86 0.17
N PRO A 359 28.15 -17.43 0.17
CA PRO A 359 26.92 -16.67 0.42
C PRO A 359 26.89 -16.09 1.83
N LEU A 360 26.50 -14.83 1.94
CA LEU A 360 26.30 -14.19 3.22
C LEU A 360 25.09 -14.80 3.94
N ARG A 361 25.23 -15.03 5.24
CA ARG A 361 24.15 -15.49 6.10
C ARG A 361 23.99 -14.57 7.29
N MET A 362 22.76 -14.30 7.65
CA MET A 362 22.47 -13.51 8.83
C MET A 362 23.01 -14.21 10.09
N GLY A 363 23.64 -13.44 10.98
CA GLY A 363 24.24 -13.95 12.21
C GLY A 363 25.72 -14.35 12.09
N MET A 364 26.33 -14.29 10.89
CA MET A 364 27.76 -14.53 10.75
C MET A 364 28.55 -13.48 11.53
N THR A 365 29.54 -13.95 12.30
CA THR A 365 30.48 -13.08 13.00
C THR A 365 31.48 -12.47 12.02
N ALA A 366 31.74 -11.18 12.19
CA ALA A 366 32.65 -10.43 11.34
C ALA A 366 33.68 -9.64 12.14
N PHE A 367 34.81 -9.39 11.51
CA PHE A 367 35.77 -8.36 11.90
C PHE A 367 35.64 -7.20 10.94
N VAL A 368 35.58 -6.00 11.47
CA VAL A 368 35.41 -4.80 10.64
C VAL A 368 36.53 -3.81 10.91
N THR A 369 37.11 -3.28 9.83
CA THR A 369 38.06 -2.18 9.85
C THR A 369 37.53 -1.03 9.02
N VAL A 370 37.38 0.14 9.60
CA VAL A 370 37.00 1.36 8.87
C VAL A 370 38.28 2.06 8.42
N LEU A 371 38.33 2.46 7.14
CA LEU A 371 39.51 3.09 6.51
C LEU A 371 39.38 4.64 6.55
N ASP A 372 40.40 5.31 7.02
CA ASP A 372 40.41 6.78 7.14
C ASP A 372 40.43 7.49 5.79
N ARG A 373 40.96 6.85 4.73
CA ARG A 373 41.09 7.43 3.37
C ARG A 373 40.51 6.49 2.32
N PRO A 374 39.68 6.97 1.38
CA PRO A 374 39.29 6.19 0.22
C PRO A 374 40.54 5.84 -0.60
N GLY A 375 40.80 4.53 -0.79
CA GLY A 375 41.87 4.05 -1.67
C GLY A 375 43.10 3.48 -0.99
N GLN A 376 43.25 3.43 0.33
CA GLN A 376 44.30 2.65 0.99
C GLN A 376 43.93 1.14 1.07
N LEU A 377 43.76 0.55 -0.11
CA LEU A 377 43.75 -0.90 -0.21
C LEU A 377 45.21 -1.36 -0.04
N SER A 378 45.51 -2.17 0.97
CA SER A 378 46.80 -2.85 1.03
C SER A 378 46.95 -3.69 -0.24
N GLU A 379 47.86 -3.30 -1.12
CA GLU A 379 48.29 -4.09 -2.27
C GLU A 379 48.78 -5.45 -1.75
N GLY A 380 48.03 -6.47 -1.97
CA GLY A 380 48.46 -7.80 -1.61
C GLY A 380 47.34 -8.84 -1.73
N VAL A 381 46.88 -9.07 -2.93
CA VAL A 381 46.40 -10.34 -3.54
C VAL A 381 45.67 -9.97 -4.85
N PRO A 382 46.02 -10.52 -6.01
CA PRO A 382 45.43 -10.12 -7.30
C PRO A 382 43.96 -10.57 -7.34
N ALA A 383 43.07 -9.59 -7.62
CA ALA A 383 41.69 -9.84 -7.93
C ALA A 383 41.62 -10.58 -9.28
N THR A 384 41.01 -11.75 -9.31
CA THR A 384 40.64 -12.41 -10.56
C THR A 384 39.54 -11.61 -11.23
N ASP A 385 39.92 -10.86 -12.25
CA ASP A 385 39.03 -10.18 -13.18
C ASP A 385 38.24 -11.24 -13.97
N LYS A 386 36.93 -11.30 -13.76
CA LYS A 386 36.00 -11.99 -14.68
C LYS A 386 34.77 -11.13 -14.88
N GLY A 387 34.82 -10.35 -15.96
CA GLY A 387 33.79 -10.12 -16.95
C GLY A 387 32.38 -9.73 -16.45
N ALA A 388 32.13 -8.45 -16.25
CA ALA A 388 30.77 -7.90 -16.28
C ALA A 388 30.39 -7.54 -17.71
N GLY A 389 29.63 -8.39 -18.38
CA GLY A 389 28.90 -8.07 -19.61
C GLY A 389 27.70 -7.21 -19.26
N ASN A 390 27.73 -5.99 -19.72
CA ASN A 390 26.62 -5.03 -19.68
C ASN A 390 25.68 -5.30 -20.88
N PRO A 391 24.36 -5.55 -20.71
CA PRO A 391 23.41 -5.36 -21.78
C PRO A 391 22.74 -3.99 -21.66
N GLN A 392 23.04 -3.14 -22.63
CA GLN A 392 22.33 -1.89 -22.90
C GLN A 392 20.84 -2.16 -23.09
N VAL A 393 20.02 -1.41 -22.33
CA VAL A 393 18.59 -1.22 -22.62
C VAL A 393 18.49 -0.05 -23.62
N ARG A 394 17.99 -0.33 -24.80
CA ARG A 394 17.44 0.64 -25.76
C ARG A 394 15.92 0.48 -25.78
N GLN A 395 15.27 1.60 -25.62
CA GLN A 395 13.88 2.00 -25.91
C GLN A 395 12.79 1.33 -25.12
#